data_f9a72f38cd6d4f57e56520a3b570a518
#
_entry.id   f9a72f38cd6d4f57e56520a3b570a518
#
_cell.length_a   1.000
_cell.length_b   1.000
_cell.length_c   1.000
_cell.angle_alpha   90.00
_cell.angle_beta   90.00
_cell.angle_gamma   90.00
#
_symmetry.space_group_name_H-M   'P 1'
#
loop_
_entity.id
_entity.type
_entity.pdbx_description
1 polymer ?
#
loop_
_entity_poly.entity_id
_entity_poly.type
_entity_poly.pdbx_seq_one_letter_code
_entity_poly.pdbx_strand_id
1 'polypeptide(L)'
;VKKYEYTTLRVFRERGIIIMNIVHLSKDNFEQEVLKSDIPAFVDFWAEWCGPCKMLAPIFEQLAEAYDGRVKFCKLDIDKEGPIALEHKVMSIPTLILFKDGQAAGKLIGLRPAQEISEWLDGMI
;
A
#
# COMPACT_ATOMS: atom_id res chain seq x y z
N VAL A 1 17.92 5.34 -12.68
CA VAL A 1 17.35 5.18 -11.36
C VAL A 1 15.90 5.64 -11.36
N LYS A 2 15.04 4.79 -10.92
CA LYS A 2 13.63 5.12 -10.85
C LYS A 2 13.35 6.00 -9.66
N LYS A 3 12.53 7.02 -9.87
CA LYS A 3 12.15 7.93 -8.81
C LYS A 3 10.72 7.69 -8.41
N TYR A 4 10.50 7.53 -7.12
CA TYR A 4 9.17 7.40 -6.54
C TYR A 4 8.89 8.61 -5.67
N GLU A 5 7.62 8.95 -5.58
CA GLU A 5 7.19 9.97 -4.64
C GLU A 5 6.85 9.29 -3.33
N TYR A 6 7.84 9.15 -2.48
CA TYR A 6 7.68 8.52 -1.19
C TYR A 6 7.37 9.55 -0.12
N THR A 7 6.46 9.20 0.77
CA THR A 7 6.46 9.79 2.09
C THR A 7 7.42 8.92 2.89
N THR A 8 8.55 9.49 3.24
CA THR A 8 9.57 8.74 3.95
C THR A 8 9.56 9.16 5.41
N LEU A 9 9.34 8.19 6.27
CA LEU A 9 9.45 8.39 7.70
C LEU A 9 10.75 7.77 8.17
N ARG A 10 11.60 8.59 8.76
CA ARG A 10 12.88 8.13 9.31
C ARG A 10 12.75 8.04 10.80
N VAL A 11 13.00 6.87 11.33
CA VAL A 11 12.92 6.61 12.76
C VAL A 11 14.30 6.13 13.24
N PHE A 12 14.82 6.81 14.23
CA PHE A 12 16.07 6.38 14.87
C PHE A 12 15.74 5.40 15.97
N ARG A 13 16.33 4.22 15.92
CA ARG A 13 16.23 3.21 16.96
C ARG A 13 17.63 2.92 17.42
N GLU A 14 17.91 3.19 18.66
CA GLU A 14 19.20 2.92 19.24
C GLU A 14 20.33 3.42 18.34
N ARG A 15 20.83 2.57 17.44
CA ARG A 15 21.93 2.94 16.54
C ARG A 15 21.56 2.91 15.09
N GLY A 16 20.30 2.63 14.78
CA GLY A 16 19.88 2.46 13.41
C GLY A 16 18.87 3.50 12.97
N ILE A 17 18.69 3.57 11.66
CA ILE A 17 17.65 4.38 11.04
C ILE A 17 16.73 3.42 10.32
N ILE A 18 15.44 3.49 10.67
CA ILE A 18 14.43 2.75 9.93
C ILE A 18 13.77 3.73 8.98
N ILE A 19 13.78 3.38 7.71
CA ILE A 19 13.15 4.18 6.67
C ILE A 19 11.94 3.41 6.19
N MET A 20 10.75 3.98 6.40
CA MET A 20 9.51 3.40 5.91
C MET A 20 9.11 4.13 4.64
N ASN A 21 9.08 3.39 3.54
CA ASN A 21 8.78 3.95 2.23
C ASN A 21 7.38 3.54 1.82
N ILE A 22 6.41 4.42 2.09
CA ILE A 22 5.04 4.23 1.66
C ILE A 22 4.69 5.37 0.73
N VAL A 23 4.25 5.02 -0.47
CA VAL A 23 3.86 6.00 -1.47
C VAL A 23 2.43 6.43 -1.20
N HIS A 24 2.22 7.72 -0.99
CA HIS A 24 0.87 8.25 -0.85
C HIS A 24 0.34 8.64 -2.21
N LEU A 25 -0.75 7.98 -2.62
CA LEU A 25 -1.26 8.09 -3.97
C LEU A 25 -2.27 9.22 -4.11
N SER A 26 -2.26 9.81 -5.30
CA SER A 26 -3.24 10.79 -5.71
C SER A 26 -3.51 10.57 -7.20
N LYS A 27 -4.47 11.32 -7.74
CA LYS A 27 -4.74 11.27 -9.17
C LYS A 27 -3.51 11.65 -10.00
N ASP A 28 -2.60 12.42 -9.41
CA ASP A 28 -1.42 12.92 -10.13
C ASP A 28 -0.32 11.88 -10.24
N ASN A 29 -0.26 10.90 -9.34
CA ASN A 29 0.83 9.92 -9.35
C ASN A 29 0.37 8.46 -9.49
N PHE A 30 -0.92 8.19 -9.46
CA PHE A 30 -1.41 6.81 -9.47
C PHE A 30 -0.92 6.03 -10.69
N GLU A 31 -1.03 6.62 -11.86
CA GLU A 31 -0.61 5.94 -13.07
C GLU A 31 0.87 5.59 -13.03
N GLN A 32 1.71 6.55 -12.68
CA GLN A 32 3.16 6.34 -12.66
C GLN A 32 3.57 5.37 -11.57
N GLU A 33 3.02 5.51 -10.37
CA GLU A 33 3.46 4.74 -9.23
C GLU A 33 2.88 3.33 -9.19
N VAL A 34 1.68 3.13 -9.72
CA VAL A 34 0.98 1.86 -9.64
C VAL A 34 0.92 1.17 -10.99
N LEU A 35 0.34 1.84 -12.00
CA LEU A 35 0.08 1.19 -13.27
C LEU A 35 1.35 0.99 -14.10
N LYS A 36 2.34 1.87 -13.96
CA LYS A 36 3.61 1.78 -14.67
C LYS A 36 4.75 1.34 -13.78
N SER A 37 4.45 0.76 -12.62
CA SER A 37 5.48 0.31 -11.70
C SER A 37 6.21 -0.91 -12.23
N ASP A 38 7.54 -0.95 -12.03
CA ASP A 38 8.38 -2.08 -12.43
C ASP A 38 8.21 -3.27 -11.49
N ILE A 39 7.76 -3.03 -10.27
CA ILE A 39 7.54 -4.07 -9.28
C ILE A 39 6.07 -4.05 -8.86
N PRO A 40 5.56 -5.13 -8.27
CA PRO A 40 4.17 -5.13 -7.80
C PRO A 40 3.91 -3.98 -6.85
N ALA A 41 2.73 -3.38 -6.96
CA ALA A 41 2.30 -2.28 -6.09
C ALA A 41 1.11 -2.76 -5.26
N PHE A 42 1.25 -2.66 -3.94
CA PHE A 42 0.24 -3.11 -2.99
C PHE A 42 -0.41 -1.88 -2.37
N VAL A 43 -1.68 -1.67 -2.67
CA VAL A 43 -2.37 -0.42 -2.33
C VAL A 43 -3.39 -0.64 -1.23
N ASP A 44 -3.25 0.12 -0.15
CA ASP A 44 -4.20 0.15 0.97
C ASP A 44 -5.18 1.30 0.74
N PHE A 45 -6.42 0.96 0.45
CA PHE A 45 -7.52 1.93 0.34
C PHE A 45 -8.10 2.12 1.73
N TRP A 46 -8.01 3.33 2.26
CA TRP A 46 -8.31 3.61 3.66
C TRP A 46 -8.97 4.97 3.84
N ALA A 47 -9.42 5.27 5.05
CA ALA A 47 -9.91 6.59 5.42
C ALA A 47 -9.57 6.88 6.89
N GLU A 48 -9.46 8.15 7.22
CA GLU A 48 -9.06 8.55 8.57
C GLU A 48 -10.09 8.17 9.64
N TRP A 49 -11.36 8.14 9.27
CA TRP A 49 -12.44 7.81 10.21
C TRP A 49 -12.62 6.31 10.41
N CYS A 50 -11.88 5.50 9.72
CA CYS A 50 -12.05 4.05 9.70
C CYS A 50 -11.21 3.40 10.80
N GLY A 51 -11.85 2.84 11.82
CA GLY A 51 -11.15 2.18 12.92
C GLY A 51 -10.28 1.01 12.48
N PRO A 52 -10.85 0.04 11.72
CA PRO A 52 -10.03 -1.09 11.22
C PRO A 52 -8.86 -0.64 10.37
N CYS A 53 -9.00 0.45 9.60
CA CYS A 53 -7.90 1.00 8.81
C CYS A 53 -6.75 1.45 9.69
N LYS A 54 -7.08 2.08 10.83
CA LYS A 54 -6.07 2.54 11.78
C LYS A 54 -5.36 1.38 12.44
N MET A 55 -6.07 0.28 12.69
CA MET A 55 -5.46 -0.92 13.25
C MET A 55 -4.56 -1.61 12.24
N LEU A 56 -4.89 -1.51 10.96
CA LEU A 56 -4.07 -2.10 9.89
C LEU A 56 -2.80 -1.29 9.64
N ALA A 57 -2.82 0.02 9.90
CA ALA A 57 -1.71 0.91 9.55
C ALA A 57 -0.35 0.42 10.05
N PRO A 58 -0.16 0.07 11.34
CA PRO A 58 1.14 -0.41 11.80
C PRO A 58 1.53 -1.75 11.17
N ILE A 59 0.56 -2.61 10.89
CA ILE A 59 0.81 -3.88 10.21
C ILE A 59 1.31 -3.62 8.79
N PHE A 60 0.65 -2.71 8.09
CA PHE A 60 1.01 -2.34 6.73
C PHE A 60 2.41 -1.74 6.67
N GLU A 61 2.75 -0.87 7.62
CA GLU A 61 4.07 -0.27 7.71
C GLU A 61 5.16 -1.32 7.96
N GLN A 62 4.88 -2.27 8.84
CA GLN A 62 5.81 -3.34 9.13
C GLN A 62 6.07 -4.19 7.88
N LEU A 63 5.02 -4.51 7.14
CA LEU A 63 5.14 -5.28 5.92
C LEU A 63 5.88 -4.49 4.83
N ALA A 64 5.65 -3.20 4.74
CA ALA A 64 6.35 -2.34 3.78
C ALA A 64 7.85 -2.42 3.97
N GLU A 65 8.30 -2.46 5.23
CA GLU A 65 9.71 -2.61 5.53
C GLU A 65 10.23 -3.99 5.11
N ALA A 66 9.46 -5.03 5.42
CA ALA A 66 9.86 -6.40 5.11
C ALA A 66 9.95 -6.68 3.61
N TYR A 67 9.13 -6.02 2.81
CA TYR A 67 9.07 -6.24 1.37
C TYR A 67 9.76 -5.14 0.57
N ASP A 68 10.53 -4.28 1.22
CA ASP A 68 11.20 -3.18 0.54
C ASP A 68 12.03 -3.69 -0.64
N GLY A 69 11.86 -3.02 -1.79
CA GLY A 69 12.55 -3.40 -3.03
C GLY A 69 11.86 -4.51 -3.82
N ARG A 70 10.94 -5.26 -3.21
CA ARG A 70 10.23 -6.35 -3.89
C ARG A 70 8.78 -6.01 -4.19
N VAL A 71 8.15 -5.26 -3.31
CA VAL A 71 6.76 -4.81 -3.46
C VAL A 71 6.70 -3.34 -3.03
N LYS A 72 6.08 -2.52 -3.85
CA LYS A 72 5.88 -1.12 -3.51
C LYS A 72 4.60 -0.99 -2.69
N PHE A 73 4.71 -0.49 -1.48
CA PHE A 73 3.55 -0.29 -0.61
C PHE A 73 3.02 1.13 -0.77
N CYS A 74 1.72 1.23 -0.99
CA CYS A 74 1.07 2.50 -1.29
C CYS A 74 -0.19 2.66 -0.45
N LYS A 75 -0.57 3.90 -0.18
CA LYS A 75 -1.81 4.21 0.51
C LYS A 75 -2.63 5.19 -0.30
N LEU A 76 -3.93 4.97 -0.33
CA LEU A 76 -4.85 5.83 -1.06
C LEU A 76 -6.04 6.17 -0.15
N ASP A 77 -6.17 7.44 0.18
CA ASP A 77 -7.26 7.96 1.01
C ASP A 77 -8.52 8.09 0.13
N ILE A 78 -9.54 7.30 0.42
CA ILE A 78 -10.73 7.28 -0.42
C ILE A 78 -11.55 8.56 -0.34
N ASP A 79 -11.38 9.34 0.72
CA ASP A 79 -12.08 10.62 0.83
C ASP A 79 -11.44 11.67 -0.08
N LYS A 80 -10.13 11.57 -0.29
CA LYS A 80 -9.41 12.50 -1.15
C LYS A 80 -9.41 12.06 -2.60
N GLU A 81 -9.40 10.74 -2.84
CA GLU A 81 -9.26 10.17 -4.18
C GLU A 81 -10.42 9.21 -4.48
N GLY A 82 -11.64 9.68 -4.22
CA GLY A 82 -12.86 8.89 -4.45
C GLY A 82 -12.97 8.28 -5.84
N PRO A 83 -12.70 9.03 -6.92
CA PRO A 83 -12.83 8.47 -8.27
C PRO A 83 -11.95 7.25 -8.51
N ILE A 84 -10.73 7.23 -7.97
CA ILE A 84 -9.84 6.07 -8.15
C ILE A 84 -10.40 4.87 -7.38
N ALA A 85 -10.86 5.10 -6.16
CA ALA A 85 -11.47 4.03 -5.36
C ALA A 85 -12.70 3.45 -6.06
N LEU A 86 -13.54 4.32 -6.63
CA LEU A 86 -14.73 3.90 -7.35
C LEU A 86 -14.37 3.08 -8.59
N GLU A 87 -13.38 3.53 -9.33
CA GLU A 87 -12.91 2.84 -10.54
C GLU A 87 -12.49 1.41 -10.22
N HIS A 88 -11.88 1.20 -9.05
CA HIS A 88 -11.41 -0.12 -8.65
C HIS A 88 -12.41 -0.86 -7.78
N LYS A 89 -13.66 -0.36 -7.72
CA LYS A 89 -14.78 -1.03 -7.06
C LYS A 89 -14.51 -1.31 -5.60
N VAL A 90 -13.90 -0.35 -4.91
CA VAL A 90 -13.67 -0.45 -3.47
C VAL A 90 -14.97 -0.12 -2.77
N MET A 91 -15.61 -1.13 -2.20
CA MET A 91 -16.93 -1.01 -1.58
C MET A 91 -16.85 -0.93 -0.05
N SER A 92 -15.75 -1.36 0.51
CA SER A 92 -15.54 -1.32 1.96
C SER A 92 -14.06 -1.09 2.23
N ILE A 93 -13.72 -0.63 3.41
CA ILE A 93 -12.34 -0.34 3.77
C ILE A 93 -12.01 -0.96 5.14
N PRO A 94 -10.75 -1.37 5.36
CA PRO A 94 -9.66 -1.30 4.38
C PRO A 94 -9.81 -2.35 3.30
N THR A 95 -9.35 -2.00 2.10
CA THR A 95 -9.22 -2.95 1.00
C THR A 95 -7.80 -2.86 0.49
N LEU A 96 -7.13 -4.01 0.37
CA LEU A 96 -5.77 -4.10 -0.14
C LEU A 96 -5.84 -4.70 -1.54
N ILE A 97 -5.31 -3.99 -2.53
CA ILE A 97 -5.26 -4.49 -3.90
C ILE A 97 -3.81 -4.57 -4.34
N LEU A 98 -3.43 -5.74 -4.86
CA LEU A 98 -2.11 -5.92 -5.46
C LEU A 98 -2.21 -5.71 -6.96
N PHE A 99 -1.40 -4.79 -7.46
CA PHE A 99 -1.30 -4.52 -8.89
C PHE A 99 0.01 -5.11 -9.41
N LYS A 100 -0.09 -5.83 -10.53
CA LYS A 100 1.09 -6.39 -11.22
C LYS A 100 0.94 -6.07 -12.71
N ASP A 101 2.00 -5.55 -13.29
CA ASP A 101 2.03 -5.24 -14.72
C ASP A 101 0.85 -4.37 -15.15
N GLY A 102 0.50 -3.41 -14.31
CA GLY A 102 -0.55 -2.44 -14.62
C GLY A 102 -1.97 -2.93 -14.36
N GLN A 103 -2.15 -4.10 -13.78
CA GLN A 103 -3.48 -4.67 -13.57
C GLN A 103 -3.67 -5.17 -12.14
N ALA A 104 -4.90 -5.06 -11.66
CA ALA A 104 -5.25 -5.60 -10.35
C ALA A 104 -5.16 -7.13 -10.41
N ALA A 105 -4.24 -7.70 -9.65
CA ALA A 105 -3.99 -9.14 -9.65
C ALA A 105 -4.73 -9.84 -8.52
N GLY A 106 -5.02 -9.15 -7.43
CA GLY A 106 -5.73 -9.76 -6.30
C GLY A 106 -6.13 -8.74 -5.28
N LYS A 107 -7.02 -9.13 -4.38
CA LYS A 107 -7.65 -8.22 -3.43
C LYS A 107 -7.86 -8.93 -2.10
N LEU A 108 -7.57 -8.22 -1.01
CA LEU A 108 -7.93 -8.64 0.34
C LEU A 108 -8.82 -7.56 0.94
N ILE A 109 -9.94 -7.97 1.55
CA ILE A 109 -10.89 -7.05 2.14
C ILE A 109 -10.87 -7.22 3.66
N GLY A 110 -10.74 -6.09 4.36
CA GLY A 110 -10.83 -6.05 5.81
C GLY A 110 -9.51 -6.18 6.53
N LEU A 111 -9.57 -6.01 7.84
CA LEU A 111 -8.40 -6.12 8.72
C LEU A 111 -7.97 -7.58 8.82
N ARG A 112 -6.67 -7.83 8.64
CA ARG A 112 -6.11 -9.17 8.71
C ARG A 112 -4.78 -9.15 9.42
N PRO A 113 -4.39 -10.26 10.07
CA PRO A 113 -3.08 -10.34 10.71
C PRO A 113 -1.94 -10.22 9.70
N ALA A 114 -0.81 -9.72 10.15
CA ALA A 114 0.37 -9.55 9.29
C ALA A 114 0.77 -10.86 8.61
N GLN A 115 0.73 -11.98 9.34
CA GLN A 115 1.12 -13.27 8.76
C GLN A 115 0.22 -13.68 7.61
N GLU A 116 -1.08 -13.46 7.73
CA GLU A 116 -2.02 -13.81 6.66
C GLU A 116 -1.75 -12.98 5.41
N ILE A 117 -1.51 -11.69 5.58
CA ILE A 117 -1.21 -10.80 4.45
C ILE A 117 0.11 -11.22 3.79
N SER A 118 1.11 -11.51 4.61
CA SER A 118 2.42 -11.92 4.12
C SER A 118 2.33 -13.22 3.31
N GLU A 119 1.62 -14.21 3.82
CA GLU A 119 1.47 -15.47 3.12
C GLU A 119 0.74 -15.28 1.79
N TRP A 120 -0.29 -14.43 1.81
CA TRP A 120 -1.02 -14.11 0.60
C TRP A 120 -0.14 -13.42 -0.43
N LEU A 121 0.64 -12.42 0.00
CA LEU A 121 1.57 -11.73 -0.88
C LEU A 121 2.61 -12.68 -1.47
N ASP A 122 3.19 -13.54 -0.64
CA ASP A 122 4.23 -14.46 -1.09
C ASP A 122 3.71 -15.40 -2.18
N GLY A 123 2.43 -15.73 -2.13
CA GLY A 123 1.81 -16.55 -3.16
C GLY A 123 1.47 -15.80 -4.43
N MET A 124 1.43 -14.47 -4.36
CA MET A 124 1.02 -13.64 -5.50
C MET A 124 2.19 -13.04 -6.27
N ILE A 125 3.32 -12.83 -5.60
CA ILE A 125 4.47 -12.18 -6.23
C ILE A 125 5.48 -13.16 -6.79
#